data_710d2c9c6f0c8e859c76c48965debc00
#
_entry.id   710d2c9c6f0c8e859c76c48965debc00
#
_cell.length_a   1.000
_cell.length_b   1.000
_cell.length_c   1.000
_cell.angle_alpha   90.00
_cell.angle_beta   90.00
_cell.angle_gamma   90.00
#
_symmetry.space_group_name_H-M   'P 1'
#
loop_
_entity.id
_entity.type
_entity.pdbx_description
1 polymer ?
#
loop_
_entity_poly.entity_id
_entity_poly.type
_entity_poly.pdbx_seq_one_letter_code
_entity_poly.pdbx_strand_id
1 'polypeptide(L)'
;LKFDAVADFIAFTPEHIETDLALFRGKTGQYLFISSASAYQTPPSTLPVTESTLLDNPAWEYSRNKIACEERLARAYREEKFPFTIVRPSHTYDQVYIPVHGGWTVVDRMLRGLPVIVHGDGSSLWTLTHSSDFAKGFVGLLGNSHAIGEVYHITSDEWLTWDQIHQVIAKALGLEARIVHVPSDLIAAYDADWGDSLLGDKTHSFVLDN
;
A
#
# COMPACT_ATOMS: atom_id res chain seq x y z
N LEU A 1 30.80 9.44 1.26
CA LEU A 1 30.13 8.39 2.03
C LEU A 1 29.64 7.32 1.06
N LYS A 2 29.78 6.03 1.43
CA LYS A 2 29.19 4.90 0.71
C LYS A 2 28.27 4.15 1.65
N PHE A 3 27.22 3.55 1.10
CA PHE A 3 26.22 2.79 1.83
C PHE A 3 26.09 1.38 1.21
N ASP A 4 25.94 0.36 2.04
CA ASP A 4 25.67 -0.99 1.55
C ASP A 4 24.25 -1.06 0.98
N ALA A 5 23.29 -0.47 1.68
CA ALA A 5 21.91 -0.30 1.21
C ALA A 5 21.34 1.05 1.67
N VAL A 6 20.42 1.58 0.90
CA VAL A 6 19.57 2.74 1.22
C VAL A 6 18.13 2.28 1.14
N ALA A 7 17.31 2.58 2.15
CA ALA A 7 15.89 2.31 2.17
C ALA A 7 15.11 3.62 2.16
N ASP A 8 14.27 3.81 1.15
CA ASP A 8 13.47 5.01 0.97
C ASP A 8 11.98 4.72 1.18
N PHE A 9 11.44 5.28 2.27
CA PHE A 9 10.05 5.22 2.66
C PHE A 9 9.28 6.51 2.36
N ILE A 10 9.97 7.55 1.89
CA ILE A 10 9.42 8.91 1.83
C ILE A 10 9.42 9.54 0.44
N ALA A 11 9.88 8.83 -0.59
CA ALA A 11 9.71 9.30 -1.96
C ALA A 11 8.29 9.02 -2.46
N PHE A 12 7.59 10.09 -2.81
CA PHE A 12 6.19 10.04 -3.28
C PHE A 12 6.03 10.57 -4.69
N THR A 13 7.00 11.26 -5.22
CA THR A 13 6.97 11.85 -6.57
C THR A 13 8.27 11.58 -7.33
N PRO A 14 8.25 11.65 -8.67
CA PRO A 14 9.48 11.50 -9.48
C PRO A 14 10.60 12.46 -9.10
N GLU A 15 10.28 13.66 -8.63
CA GLU A 15 11.27 14.66 -8.19
C GLU A 15 12.05 14.18 -6.94
N HIS A 16 11.39 13.44 -6.05
CA HIS A 16 12.08 12.81 -4.92
C HIS A 16 13.07 11.75 -5.43
N ILE A 17 12.67 10.92 -6.39
CA ILE A 17 13.57 9.93 -7.01
C ILE A 17 14.75 10.62 -7.74
N GLU A 18 14.54 11.73 -8.44
CA GLU A 18 15.66 12.47 -9.04
C GLU A 18 16.65 12.97 -7.99
N THR A 19 16.15 13.44 -6.86
CA THR A 19 16.97 13.87 -5.73
C THR A 19 17.80 12.71 -5.20
N ASP A 20 17.19 11.54 -5.00
CA ASP A 20 17.86 10.33 -4.51
C ASP A 20 18.87 9.78 -5.52
N LEU A 21 18.55 9.79 -6.79
CA LEU A 21 19.49 9.42 -7.84
C LEU A 21 20.74 10.34 -7.81
N ALA A 22 20.55 11.64 -7.61
CA ALA A 22 21.67 12.59 -7.49
C ALA A 22 22.51 12.34 -6.22
N LEU A 23 21.88 11.95 -5.12
CA LEU A 23 22.53 11.69 -3.84
C LEU A 23 23.29 10.36 -3.82
N PHE A 24 22.69 9.28 -4.35
CA PHE A 24 23.14 7.91 -4.11
C PHE A 24 23.80 7.23 -5.30
N ARG A 25 23.76 7.80 -6.51
CA ARG A 25 24.43 7.26 -7.70
C ARG A 25 25.91 6.98 -7.45
N GLY A 26 26.33 5.73 -7.62
CA GLY A 26 27.70 5.26 -7.37
C GLY A 26 28.11 5.25 -5.89
N LYS A 27 27.17 5.47 -4.97
CA LYS A 27 27.42 5.53 -3.52
C LYS A 27 26.64 4.50 -2.72
N THR A 28 25.70 3.78 -3.31
CA THR A 28 24.97 2.69 -2.68
C THR A 28 25.15 1.38 -3.42
N GLY A 29 25.19 0.27 -2.68
CA GLY A 29 25.18 -1.09 -3.23
C GLY A 29 23.77 -1.56 -3.60
N GLN A 30 22.74 -1.04 -2.91
CA GLN A 30 21.32 -1.31 -3.17
C GLN A 30 20.48 -0.09 -2.76
N TYR A 31 19.42 0.18 -3.51
CA TYR A 31 18.42 1.21 -3.19
C TYR A 31 17.05 0.57 -3.16
N LEU A 32 16.44 0.46 -1.98
CA LEU A 32 15.12 -0.12 -1.80
C LEU A 32 14.08 1.00 -1.77
N PHE A 33 13.19 0.99 -2.74
CA PHE A 33 12.09 1.95 -2.87
C PHE A 33 10.78 1.32 -2.40
N ILE A 34 10.09 1.97 -1.47
CA ILE A 34 8.75 1.59 -1.07
C ILE A 34 7.75 2.24 -2.00
N SER A 35 7.21 1.43 -2.91
CA SER A 35 6.12 1.76 -3.80
C SER A 35 4.76 1.49 -3.10
N SER A 36 3.77 1.02 -3.84
CA SER A 36 2.45 0.70 -3.31
C SER A 36 1.74 -0.31 -4.21
N ALA A 37 0.97 -1.21 -3.61
CA ALA A 37 0.06 -2.06 -4.36
C ALA A 37 -1.02 -1.27 -5.13
N SER A 38 -1.33 -0.03 -4.71
CA SER A 38 -2.25 0.85 -5.45
C SER A 38 -1.75 1.26 -6.84
N ALA A 39 -0.48 1.02 -7.16
CA ALA A 39 0.07 1.27 -8.50
C ALA A 39 -0.48 0.31 -9.57
N TYR A 40 -1.00 -0.84 -9.18
CA TYR A 40 -1.55 -1.81 -10.12
C TYR A 40 -2.84 -1.33 -10.78
N GLN A 41 -3.14 -1.96 -11.92
CA GLN A 41 -4.38 -1.71 -12.65
C GLN A 41 -5.60 -1.80 -11.74
N THR A 42 -6.38 -0.72 -11.71
CA THR A 42 -7.59 -0.59 -10.91
C THR A 42 -8.77 -0.22 -11.81
N PRO A 43 -9.86 -1.03 -11.84
CA PRO A 43 -10.01 -2.34 -11.15
C PRO A 43 -9.05 -3.41 -11.69
N PRO A 44 -8.64 -4.38 -10.84
CA PRO A 44 -7.80 -5.47 -11.31
C PRO A 44 -8.56 -6.35 -12.31
N SER A 45 -7.89 -6.72 -13.41
CA SER A 45 -8.49 -7.59 -14.44
C SER A 45 -8.51 -9.07 -14.02
N THR A 46 -7.61 -9.46 -13.12
CA THR A 46 -7.47 -10.82 -12.59
C THR A 46 -7.05 -10.77 -11.12
N LEU A 47 -7.43 -11.82 -10.36
CA LEU A 47 -6.98 -12.05 -8.99
C LEU A 47 -6.41 -13.47 -8.88
N PRO A 48 -5.37 -13.69 -8.09
CA PRO A 48 -4.62 -12.67 -7.35
C PRO A 48 -3.81 -11.74 -8.28
N VAL A 49 -3.50 -10.54 -7.77
CA VAL A 49 -2.57 -9.61 -8.40
C VAL A 49 -1.15 -10.07 -8.11
N THR A 50 -0.31 -10.13 -9.14
CA THR A 50 1.10 -10.53 -9.07
C THR A 50 2.02 -9.35 -9.36
N GLU A 51 3.32 -9.45 -9.10
CA GLU A 51 4.29 -8.40 -9.42
C GLU A 51 4.36 -8.07 -10.93
N SER A 52 3.95 -9.02 -11.78
CA SER A 52 3.88 -8.83 -13.24
C SER A 52 2.57 -8.19 -13.73
N THR A 53 1.60 -7.97 -12.84
CA THR A 53 0.35 -7.29 -13.22
C THR A 53 0.64 -5.86 -13.69
N LEU A 54 -0.11 -5.42 -14.72
CA LEU A 54 0.03 -4.08 -15.29
C LEU A 54 -0.11 -2.99 -14.22
N LEU A 55 0.73 -1.98 -14.32
CA LEU A 55 0.61 -0.75 -13.53
C LEU A 55 -0.26 0.25 -14.29
N ASP A 56 -1.44 0.53 -13.77
CA ASP A 56 -2.38 1.48 -14.38
C ASP A 56 -3.45 1.90 -13.37
N ASN A 57 -3.27 3.05 -12.76
CA ASN A 57 -4.27 3.62 -11.87
C ASN A 57 -4.48 5.11 -12.18
N PRO A 58 -5.35 5.44 -13.14
CA PRO A 58 -5.58 6.82 -13.53
C PRO A 58 -6.40 7.63 -12.51
N ALA A 59 -7.12 6.96 -11.61
CA ALA A 59 -8.06 7.61 -10.70
C ALA A 59 -7.36 8.34 -9.54
N TRP A 60 -6.22 7.83 -9.06
CA TRP A 60 -5.56 8.37 -7.88
C TRP A 60 -4.17 8.95 -8.19
N GLU A 61 -3.96 10.23 -7.86
CA GLU A 61 -2.69 10.92 -8.10
C GLU A 61 -1.51 10.25 -7.40
N TYR A 62 -1.71 9.82 -6.16
CA TYR A 62 -0.70 9.07 -5.40
C TYR A 62 -0.20 7.84 -6.18
N SER A 63 -1.13 7.07 -6.73
CA SER A 63 -0.80 5.87 -7.51
C SER A 63 -0.06 6.20 -8.80
N ARG A 64 -0.51 7.22 -9.54
CA ARG A 64 0.20 7.71 -10.75
C ARG A 64 1.62 8.13 -10.43
N ASN A 65 1.82 8.83 -9.33
CA ASN A 65 3.15 9.25 -8.88
C ASN A 65 4.04 8.07 -8.51
N LYS A 66 3.52 7.05 -7.81
CA LYS A 66 4.28 5.82 -7.51
C LYS A 66 4.66 5.07 -8.78
N ILE A 67 3.78 4.97 -9.78
CA ILE A 67 4.08 4.40 -11.10
C ILE A 67 5.23 5.16 -11.76
N ALA A 68 5.16 6.48 -11.81
CA ALA A 68 6.19 7.32 -12.41
C ALA A 68 7.54 7.20 -11.68
N CYS A 69 7.54 7.03 -10.35
CA CYS A 69 8.75 6.74 -9.58
C CYS A 69 9.39 5.41 -10.01
N GLU A 70 8.60 4.35 -10.12
CA GLU A 70 9.08 3.03 -10.55
C GLU A 70 9.64 3.06 -11.98
N GLU A 71 8.95 3.71 -12.91
CA GLU A 71 9.43 3.89 -14.29
C GLU A 71 10.76 4.63 -14.33
N ARG A 72 10.90 5.66 -13.49
CA ARG A 72 12.15 6.43 -13.39
C ARG A 72 13.30 5.58 -12.85
N LEU A 73 13.06 4.77 -11.81
CA LEU A 73 14.06 3.84 -11.27
C LEU A 73 14.44 2.76 -12.29
N ALA A 74 13.45 2.17 -12.97
CA ALA A 74 13.69 1.18 -14.01
C ALA A 74 14.53 1.75 -15.17
N ARG A 75 14.32 3.01 -15.53
CA ARG A 75 15.16 3.71 -16.52
C ARG A 75 16.60 3.88 -16.00
N ALA A 76 16.77 4.34 -14.76
CA ALA A 76 18.10 4.51 -14.15
C ALA A 76 18.86 3.18 -14.07
N TYR A 77 18.19 2.08 -13.82
CA TYR A 77 18.79 0.76 -13.83
C TYR A 77 19.31 0.36 -15.24
N ARG A 78 18.46 0.56 -16.26
CA ARG A 78 18.85 0.21 -17.64
C ARG A 78 20.01 1.06 -18.16
N GLU A 79 19.93 2.37 -17.96
CA GLU A 79 20.86 3.34 -18.56
C GLU A 79 22.11 3.56 -17.71
N GLU A 80 21.99 3.52 -16.40
CA GLU A 80 23.01 3.96 -15.45
C GLU A 80 23.43 2.88 -14.44
N LYS A 81 22.81 1.69 -14.50
CA LYS A 81 23.06 0.58 -13.57
C LYS A 81 22.78 0.94 -12.10
N PHE A 82 21.81 1.84 -11.86
CA PHE A 82 21.40 2.19 -10.51
C PHE A 82 20.72 0.99 -9.82
N PRO A 83 21.23 0.50 -8.67
CA PRO A 83 20.89 -0.81 -8.11
C PRO A 83 19.58 -0.78 -7.31
N PHE A 84 18.42 -0.59 -7.95
CA PHE A 84 17.15 -0.54 -7.25
C PHE A 84 16.62 -1.92 -6.86
N THR A 85 15.80 -1.95 -5.83
CA THR A 85 14.82 -2.98 -5.49
C THR A 85 13.50 -2.27 -5.18
N ILE A 86 12.40 -2.67 -5.79
CA ILE A 86 11.07 -2.08 -5.52
C ILE A 86 10.29 -3.03 -4.61
N VAL A 87 9.65 -2.46 -3.59
CA VAL A 87 8.73 -3.19 -2.72
C VAL A 87 7.35 -2.55 -2.84
N ARG A 88 6.33 -3.36 -3.17
CA ARG A 88 4.93 -2.96 -3.23
C ARG A 88 4.17 -3.58 -2.05
N PRO A 89 4.10 -2.88 -0.92
CA PRO A 89 3.32 -3.36 0.22
C PRO A 89 1.82 -3.33 -0.09
N SER A 90 1.07 -4.22 0.56
CA SER A 90 -0.36 -4.05 0.75
C SER A 90 -0.64 -2.96 1.79
N HIS A 91 -1.86 -2.88 2.33
CA HIS A 91 -2.20 -1.95 3.40
C HIS A 91 -1.51 -2.36 4.72
N THR A 92 -0.43 -1.68 5.04
CA THR A 92 0.31 -1.91 6.30
C THR A 92 -0.38 -1.23 7.47
N TYR A 93 -0.33 -1.87 8.63
CA TYR A 93 -0.91 -1.35 9.87
C TYR A 93 -0.11 -1.77 11.10
N ASP A 94 -0.34 -1.10 12.21
CA ASP A 94 0.19 -1.45 13.52
C ASP A 94 -0.71 -0.94 14.66
N GLN A 95 -0.20 -0.99 15.89
CA GLN A 95 -0.91 -0.50 17.08
C GLN A 95 -1.14 1.03 17.09
N VAL A 96 -0.43 1.80 16.27
CA VAL A 96 -0.57 3.25 16.16
C VAL A 96 -1.48 3.60 14.98
N TYR A 97 -1.29 2.91 13.87
CA TYR A 97 -2.03 3.13 12.63
C TYR A 97 -2.99 1.96 12.35
N ILE A 98 -4.25 2.12 12.75
CA ILE A 98 -5.30 1.12 12.55
C ILE A 98 -5.73 1.12 11.07
N PRO A 99 -5.99 -0.06 10.46
CA PRO A 99 -6.18 -0.18 9.02
C PRO A 99 -7.61 0.17 8.54
N VAL A 100 -8.21 1.19 9.13
CA VAL A 100 -9.52 1.71 8.72
C VAL A 100 -9.47 3.23 8.66
N HIS A 101 -10.21 3.83 7.73
CA HIS A 101 -10.28 5.28 7.64
C HIS A 101 -10.88 5.87 8.94
N GLY A 102 -10.27 6.95 9.42
CA GLY A 102 -10.61 7.52 10.73
C GLY A 102 -9.91 6.85 11.93
N GLY A 103 -9.19 5.73 11.71
CA GLY A 103 -8.32 5.09 12.69
C GLY A 103 -8.96 4.92 14.08
N TRP A 104 -8.33 5.46 15.12
CA TRP A 104 -8.80 5.38 16.52
C TRP A 104 -10.17 6.03 16.75
N THR A 105 -10.62 6.95 15.90
CA THR A 105 -11.99 7.50 15.97
C THR A 105 -13.04 6.41 15.74
N VAL A 106 -12.74 5.44 14.85
CA VAL A 106 -13.64 4.30 14.61
C VAL A 106 -13.72 3.43 15.85
N VAL A 107 -12.61 3.17 16.53
CA VAL A 107 -12.56 2.42 17.80
C VAL A 107 -13.34 3.13 18.90
N ASP A 108 -13.15 4.45 19.09
CA ASP A 108 -13.94 5.24 20.07
C ASP A 108 -15.44 5.15 19.80
N ARG A 109 -15.84 5.24 18.53
CA ARG A 109 -17.25 5.10 18.14
C ARG A 109 -17.80 3.70 18.50
N MET A 110 -17.04 2.63 18.23
CA MET A 110 -17.43 1.28 18.61
C MET A 110 -17.59 1.13 20.13
N LEU A 111 -16.62 1.63 20.93
CA LEU A 111 -16.68 1.62 22.39
C LEU A 111 -17.90 2.37 22.95
N ARG A 112 -18.36 3.40 22.25
CA ARG A 112 -19.56 4.18 22.61
C ARG A 112 -20.85 3.60 22.03
N GLY A 113 -20.82 2.46 21.35
CA GLY A 113 -21.97 1.84 20.70
C GLY A 113 -22.53 2.66 19.53
N LEU A 114 -21.74 3.56 18.96
CA LEU A 114 -22.12 4.39 17.82
C LEU A 114 -21.86 3.64 16.49
N PRO A 115 -22.65 3.91 15.44
CA PRO A 115 -22.41 3.30 14.13
C PRO A 115 -21.09 3.75 13.50
N VAL A 116 -20.46 2.87 12.74
CA VAL A 116 -19.26 3.13 11.95
C VAL A 116 -19.57 2.97 10.47
N ILE A 117 -18.95 3.80 9.64
CA ILE A 117 -19.16 3.76 8.18
C ILE A 117 -18.24 2.72 7.56
N VAL A 118 -18.79 1.89 6.67
CA VAL A 118 -18.04 1.05 5.73
C VAL A 118 -18.47 1.45 4.32
N HIS A 119 -17.51 1.60 3.43
CA HIS A 119 -17.76 2.01 2.05
C HIS A 119 -18.38 0.87 1.22
N GLY A 120 -19.15 1.26 0.20
CA GLY A 120 -19.84 0.33 -0.68
C GLY A 120 -20.85 -0.53 0.10
N ASP A 121 -20.82 -1.81 -0.16
CA ASP A 121 -21.57 -2.84 0.59
C ASP A 121 -20.68 -3.63 1.57
N GLY A 122 -19.43 -3.20 1.76
CA GLY A 122 -18.49 -3.85 2.66
C GLY A 122 -17.89 -5.17 2.16
N SER A 123 -18.24 -5.64 0.97
CA SER A 123 -17.89 -6.97 0.46
C SER A 123 -16.56 -7.04 -0.29
N SER A 124 -15.97 -5.91 -0.70
CA SER A 124 -14.68 -5.92 -1.40
C SER A 124 -13.57 -6.50 -0.49
N LEU A 125 -12.76 -7.38 -1.09
CA LEU A 125 -11.68 -8.08 -0.40
C LEU A 125 -10.44 -7.21 -0.29
N TRP A 126 -9.77 -7.29 0.84
CA TRP A 126 -8.59 -6.49 1.12
C TRP A 126 -7.51 -7.27 1.86
N THR A 127 -6.24 -7.03 1.51
CA THR A 127 -5.10 -7.62 2.20
C THR A 127 -4.48 -6.61 3.16
N LEU A 128 -4.43 -6.96 4.45
CA LEU A 128 -3.79 -6.18 5.51
C LEU A 128 -2.50 -6.87 5.96
N THR A 129 -1.43 -6.11 6.14
CA THR A 129 -0.14 -6.65 6.59
C THR A 129 0.33 -5.90 7.83
N HIS A 130 0.54 -6.62 8.93
CA HIS A 130 1.07 -6.01 10.14
C HIS A 130 2.52 -5.54 9.90
N SER A 131 2.89 -4.37 10.40
CA SER A 131 4.20 -3.76 10.18
C SER A 131 5.38 -4.65 10.60
N SER A 132 5.21 -5.50 11.64
CA SER A 132 6.22 -6.45 12.05
C SER A 132 6.45 -7.59 11.04
N ASP A 133 5.40 -7.99 10.31
CA ASP A 133 5.50 -9.04 9.29
C ASP A 133 6.08 -8.45 8.00
N PHE A 134 5.64 -7.24 7.63
CA PHE A 134 6.30 -6.48 6.58
C PHE A 134 7.80 -6.31 6.84
N ALA A 135 8.19 -5.95 8.07
CA ALA A 135 9.59 -5.75 8.45
C ALA A 135 10.44 -7.03 8.29
N LYS A 136 9.88 -8.22 8.55
CA LYS A 136 10.61 -9.49 8.36
C LYS A 136 11.00 -9.70 6.89
N GLY A 137 10.05 -9.54 5.97
CA GLY A 137 10.30 -9.64 4.54
C GLY A 137 11.26 -8.55 4.07
N PHE A 138 11.03 -7.31 4.50
CA PHE A 138 11.85 -6.17 4.11
C PHE A 138 13.32 -6.32 4.55
N VAL A 139 13.57 -6.76 5.78
CA VAL A 139 14.93 -7.03 6.27
C VAL A 139 15.62 -8.13 5.46
N GLY A 140 14.86 -9.14 4.99
CA GLY A 140 15.39 -10.19 4.12
C GLY A 140 15.84 -9.70 2.74
N LEU A 141 15.33 -8.55 2.28
CA LEU A 141 15.74 -7.92 1.02
C LEU A 141 16.97 -7.02 1.19
N LEU A 142 17.24 -6.52 2.39
CA LEU A 142 18.37 -5.61 2.63
C LEU A 142 19.71 -6.30 2.38
N GLY A 143 20.51 -5.75 1.47
CA GLY A 143 21.81 -6.30 1.11
C GLY A 143 21.75 -7.55 0.20
N ASN A 144 20.56 -7.97 -0.22
CA ASN A 144 20.38 -9.10 -1.11
C ASN A 144 20.65 -8.70 -2.57
N SER A 145 21.80 -9.09 -3.10
CA SER A 145 22.18 -8.77 -4.49
C SER A 145 21.27 -9.38 -5.56
N HIS A 146 20.56 -10.48 -5.23
CA HIS A 146 19.58 -11.10 -6.15
C HIS A 146 18.28 -10.29 -6.26
N ALA A 147 18.04 -9.37 -5.33
CA ALA A 147 16.88 -8.50 -5.37
C ALA A 147 17.10 -7.21 -6.20
N ILE A 148 18.32 -7.00 -6.70
CA ILE A 148 18.63 -5.81 -7.49
C ILE A 148 18.01 -5.92 -8.89
N GLY A 149 17.21 -4.93 -9.26
CA GLY A 149 16.48 -4.88 -10.52
C GLY A 149 15.10 -5.56 -10.46
N GLU A 150 14.71 -6.08 -9.30
CA GLU A 150 13.48 -6.85 -9.11
C GLU A 150 12.44 -6.07 -8.29
N VAL A 151 11.21 -6.57 -8.36
CA VAL A 151 10.03 -6.05 -7.65
C VAL A 151 9.46 -7.15 -6.77
N TYR A 152 9.04 -6.81 -5.56
CA TYR A 152 8.50 -7.78 -4.60
C TYR A 152 7.21 -7.28 -3.97
N HIS A 153 6.25 -8.18 -3.77
CA HIS A 153 5.25 -8.03 -2.75
C HIS A 153 5.84 -8.35 -1.37
N ILE A 154 5.37 -7.68 -0.34
CA ILE A 154 5.51 -8.09 1.05
C ILE A 154 4.13 -7.91 1.67
N THR A 155 3.41 -9.00 1.80
CA THR A 155 2.00 -8.99 2.18
C THR A 155 1.64 -10.20 3.04
N SER A 156 0.49 -10.15 3.70
CA SER A 156 -0.11 -11.29 4.40
C SER A 156 -0.79 -12.21 3.40
N ASP A 157 -0.86 -13.51 3.71
CA ASP A 157 -1.67 -14.48 2.97
C ASP A 157 -3.17 -14.35 3.25
N GLU A 158 -3.57 -13.60 4.29
CA GLU A 158 -4.96 -13.41 4.67
C GLU A 158 -5.57 -12.20 3.94
N TRP A 159 -6.77 -12.41 3.45
CA TRP A 159 -7.62 -11.37 2.90
C TRP A 159 -9.02 -11.43 3.52
N LEU A 160 -9.58 -10.27 3.82
CA LEU A 160 -10.85 -10.09 4.48
C LEU A 160 -11.73 -9.10 3.72
N THR A 161 -13.04 -9.21 3.85
CA THR A 161 -13.93 -8.13 3.42
C THR A 161 -13.81 -6.94 4.38
N TRP A 162 -14.19 -5.74 3.93
CA TRP A 162 -14.18 -4.57 4.81
C TRP A 162 -15.13 -4.73 6.01
N ASP A 163 -16.26 -5.42 5.81
CA ASP A 163 -17.14 -5.79 6.93
C ASP A 163 -16.42 -6.68 7.94
N GLN A 164 -15.72 -7.72 7.47
CA GLN A 164 -14.95 -8.61 8.34
C GLN A 164 -13.85 -7.86 9.09
N ILE A 165 -13.15 -6.93 8.44
CA ILE A 165 -12.12 -6.10 9.08
C ILE A 165 -12.72 -5.33 10.26
N HIS A 166 -13.86 -4.65 10.06
CA HIS A 166 -14.52 -3.91 11.13
C HIS A 166 -15.06 -4.81 12.24
N GLN A 167 -15.60 -5.99 11.89
CA GLN A 167 -16.06 -6.97 12.89
C GLN A 167 -14.91 -7.56 13.70
N VAL A 168 -13.75 -7.82 13.09
CA VAL A 168 -12.54 -8.30 13.80
C VAL A 168 -12.07 -7.24 14.81
N ILE A 169 -12.04 -5.95 14.42
CA ILE A 169 -11.71 -4.86 15.33
C ILE A 169 -12.71 -4.81 16.50
N ALA A 170 -14.01 -4.85 16.24
CA ALA A 170 -15.03 -4.83 17.27
C ALA A 170 -14.92 -6.04 18.21
N LYS A 171 -14.70 -7.22 17.65
CA LYS A 171 -14.52 -8.46 18.43
C LYS A 171 -13.31 -8.39 19.37
N ALA A 172 -12.22 -7.76 18.93
CA ALA A 172 -11.05 -7.53 19.78
C ALA A 172 -11.35 -6.62 20.99
N LEU A 173 -12.37 -5.77 20.86
CA LEU A 173 -12.89 -4.93 21.96
C LEU A 173 -13.98 -5.60 22.80
N GLY A 174 -14.36 -6.85 22.49
CA GLY A 174 -15.47 -7.57 23.13
C GLY A 174 -16.86 -7.08 22.69
N LEU A 175 -16.95 -6.48 21.49
CA LEU A 175 -18.14 -5.84 20.93
C LEU A 175 -18.53 -6.43 19.57
N GLU A 176 -19.69 -6.00 19.06
CA GLU A 176 -20.12 -6.17 17.67
C GLU A 176 -20.15 -4.78 17.00
N ALA A 177 -19.62 -4.68 15.77
CA ALA A 177 -19.67 -3.41 15.05
C ALA A 177 -21.07 -3.12 14.53
N ARG A 178 -21.55 -1.90 14.77
CA ARG A 178 -22.77 -1.37 14.15
C ARG A 178 -22.38 -0.70 12.85
N ILE A 179 -22.34 -1.47 11.76
CA ILE A 179 -21.92 -1.02 10.45
C ILE A 179 -23.07 -0.27 9.75
N VAL A 180 -22.73 0.85 9.10
CA VAL A 180 -23.58 1.54 8.14
C VAL A 180 -22.84 1.60 6.82
N HIS A 181 -23.40 0.97 5.80
CA HIS A 181 -22.86 0.99 4.45
C HIS A 181 -23.19 2.31 3.76
N VAL A 182 -22.19 2.95 3.17
CA VAL A 182 -22.32 4.19 2.42
C VAL A 182 -21.64 4.03 1.06
N PRO A 183 -22.32 4.33 -0.06
CA PRO A 183 -21.70 4.27 -1.38
C PRO A 183 -20.41 5.09 -1.46
N SER A 184 -19.39 4.54 -2.13
CA SER A 184 -18.07 5.17 -2.19
C SER A 184 -18.06 6.54 -2.88
N ASP A 185 -18.90 6.71 -3.90
CA ASP A 185 -19.10 7.99 -4.60
C ASP A 185 -19.76 9.04 -3.70
N LEU A 186 -20.68 8.63 -2.82
CA LEU A 186 -21.26 9.52 -1.83
C LEU A 186 -20.22 9.93 -0.78
N ILE A 187 -19.38 9.01 -0.31
CA ILE A 187 -18.28 9.35 0.59
C ILE A 187 -17.35 10.36 -0.07
N ALA A 188 -16.96 10.12 -1.32
CA ALA A 188 -16.08 11.00 -2.09
C ALA A 188 -16.64 12.43 -2.26
N ALA A 189 -17.96 12.59 -2.30
CA ALA A 189 -18.59 13.90 -2.37
C ALA A 189 -18.45 14.73 -1.07
N TYR A 190 -18.22 14.08 0.07
CA TYR A 190 -18.09 14.74 1.39
C TYR A 190 -16.67 14.76 1.93
N ASP A 191 -15.85 13.78 1.55
CA ASP A 191 -14.46 13.60 1.98
C ASP A 191 -13.63 13.19 0.76
N ALA A 192 -13.00 14.16 0.12
CA ALA A 192 -12.26 13.96 -1.11
C ALA A 192 -11.03 13.06 -0.89
N ASP A 193 -10.33 13.21 0.23
CA ASP A 193 -9.11 12.42 0.53
C ASP A 193 -9.47 10.94 0.72
N TRP A 194 -10.55 10.67 1.45
CA TRP A 194 -11.05 9.30 1.56
C TRP A 194 -11.59 8.80 0.22
N GLY A 195 -12.34 9.64 -0.49
CA GLY A 195 -12.89 9.34 -1.80
C GLY A 195 -11.84 8.91 -2.81
N ASP A 196 -10.74 9.63 -2.92
CA ASP A 196 -9.64 9.30 -3.83
C ASP A 196 -9.07 7.90 -3.54
N SER A 197 -8.86 7.58 -2.26
CA SER A 197 -8.38 6.26 -1.85
C SER A 197 -9.41 5.15 -2.06
N LEU A 198 -10.71 5.45 -2.00
CA LEU A 198 -11.77 4.49 -2.29
C LEU A 198 -11.89 4.23 -3.78
N LEU A 199 -12.10 5.28 -4.57
CA LEU A 199 -12.33 5.18 -6.01
C LEU A 199 -11.09 4.71 -6.77
N GLY A 200 -9.91 5.08 -6.27
CA GLY A 200 -8.63 4.66 -6.83
C GLY A 200 -8.16 3.27 -6.38
N ASP A 201 -8.80 2.65 -5.37
CA ASP A 201 -8.24 1.43 -4.78
C ASP A 201 -9.33 0.56 -4.11
N LYS A 202 -9.82 0.96 -2.93
CA LYS A 202 -10.52 0.09 -1.95
C LYS A 202 -11.95 -0.31 -2.34
N THR A 203 -12.57 0.38 -3.29
CA THR A 203 -13.90 0.01 -3.82
C THR A 203 -13.87 -1.35 -4.53
N HIS A 204 -12.71 -1.76 -5.03
CA HIS A 204 -12.52 -3.03 -5.72
C HIS A 204 -11.84 -4.05 -4.82
N SER A 205 -12.14 -5.35 -5.05
CA SER A 205 -11.40 -6.42 -4.39
C SER A 205 -9.95 -6.43 -4.86
N PHE A 206 -9.02 -6.52 -3.89
CA PHE A 206 -7.60 -6.54 -4.16
C PHE A 206 -6.91 -7.61 -3.31
N VAL A 207 -6.54 -8.70 -3.95
CA VAL A 207 -5.86 -9.85 -3.35
C VAL A 207 -4.51 -9.98 -4.02
N LEU A 208 -3.45 -9.90 -3.24
CA LEU A 208 -2.07 -10.04 -3.70
C LEU A 208 -1.62 -11.48 -3.51
N ASP A 209 -0.85 -12.03 -4.43
CA ASP A 209 -0.08 -13.23 -4.15
C ASP A 209 1.17 -12.89 -3.32
N ASN A 210 1.78 -13.92 -2.68
CA ASN A 210 2.89 -13.75 -1.76
C ASN A 210 3.90 -14.89 -1.96
#